data_b2dbd3c5b73dea369bd74890079a80f7
#
_entry.id   b2dbd3c5b73dea369bd74890079a80f7
#
_cell.length_a   1.000
_cell.length_b   1.000
_cell.length_c   1.000
_cell.angle_alpha   90.00
_cell.angle_beta   90.00
_cell.angle_gamma   90.00
#
_symmetry.space_group_name_H-M   'P 1'
#
loop_
_entity.id
_entity.type
_entity.pdbx_description
1 polymer ?
#
loop_
_entity_poly.entity_id
_entity_poly.type
_entity_poly.pdbx_seq_one_letter_code
_entity_poly.pdbx_strand_id
1 'polypeptide(L)'
;MITLTDKDVSVVRTKPFDWVIKVLLERIKTALVLVAAFILISTKSSVLVFSIVISGVMGFVAWEWAGLAGITKKSSKFTYAICFICIVGFLYQGLGFGNNQEHFDKEMSLIFLCIGLLFWISSVFFLYHYPRYFAFWNNKYKLIAMGLLVIIPAWNGMIVLKFLNPEGYLLLLIVILVAVTDIGAYFIGRNFGRIKLAEKLSPNKTWEGVLGGGAVCVLTMMLMTEIVDLIFPTFFRIDSISIIFLTLTTIVLSVVGDLLESMLKRNQGIKDSGDILPGHGGILDRVDGLLAAVPCFSLILLLNIK
;
A
#
# COMPACT_ATOMS: atom_id res chain seq x y z
N MET A 1 -49.41 -16.60 -4.56
CA MET A 1 -49.01 -17.24 -5.82
C MET A 1 -48.72 -16.07 -6.81
N ILE A 2 -47.52 -15.55 -6.83
CA ILE A 2 -47.14 -14.43 -7.70
C ILE A 2 -46.49 -15.06 -8.93
N THR A 3 -47.18 -15.00 -10.06
CA THR A 3 -46.70 -15.48 -11.36
C THR A 3 -45.65 -14.47 -11.86
N LEU A 4 -44.38 -14.89 -11.85
CA LEU A 4 -43.31 -14.19 -12.55
C LEU A 4 -43.59 -14.24 -14.06
N THR A 5 -43.69 -13.09 -14.70
CA THR A 5 -43.91 -12.98 -16.15
C THR A 5 -42.57 -13.18 -16.86
N ASP A 6 -42.62 -13.82 -18.05
CA ASP A 6 -41.48 -14.14 -18.94
C ASP A 6 -40.55 -12.93 -19.35
N LYS A 7 -40.86 -11.74 -18.89
CA LYS A 7 -40.04 -10.53 -19.14
C LYS A 7 -38.88 -10.32 -18.16
N ASP A 8 -38.88 -11.03 -17.01
CA ASP A 8 -37.85 -10.84 -15.97
C ASP A 8 -36.63 -11.76 -16.12
N VAL A 9 -36.66 -12.68 -17.10
CA VAL A 9 -35.58 -13.68 -17.30
C VAL A 9 -34.55 -13.26 -18.36
N SER A 10 -34.68 -12.11 -19.03
CA SER A 10 -33.92 -11.82 -20.24
C SER A 10 -32.87 -10.72 -20.13
N VAL A 11 -32.27 -10.43 -19.00
CA VAL A 11 -31.13 -9.47 -18.96
C VAL A 11 -30.00 -9.92 -18.03
N VAL A 12 -29.51 -11.14 -18.20
CA VAL A 12 -28.08 -11.39 -17.99
C VAL A 12 -27.40 -11.05 -19.33
N ARG A 13 -27.22 -9.77 -19.62
CA ARG A 13 -26.37 -9.32 -20.72
C ARG A 13 -24.94 -9.76 -20.40
N THR A 14 -24.52 -10.90 -20.94
CA THR A 14 -23.10 -11.22 -21.08
C THR A 14 -22.47 -10.06 -21.85
N LYS A 15 -21.59 -9.31 -21.17
CA LYS A 15 -20.91 -8.19 -21.83
C LYS A 15 -20.18 -8.75 -23.05
N PRO A 16 -20.26 -8.08 -24.23
CA PRO A 16 -19.66 -8.61 -25.44
C PRO A 16 -18.16 -8.86 -25.21
N PHE A 17 -17.64 -9.94 -25.79
CA PHE A 17 -16.22 -10.35 -25.65
C PHE A 17 -15.25 -9.20 -25.95
N ASP A 18 -15.54 -8.38 -26.96
CA ASP A 18 -14.76 -7.19 -27.33
C ASP A 18 -14.69 -6.16 -26.20
N TRP A 19 -15.76 -6.02 -25.40
CA TRP A 19 -15.75 -5.12 -24.25
C TRP A 19 -14.81 -5.62 -23.15
N VAL A 20 -14.80 -6.95 -22.91
CA VAL A 20 -13.90 -7.57 -21.91
C VAL A 20 -12.43 -7.38 -22.31
N ILE A 21 -12.12 -7.61 -23.59
CA ILE A 21 -10.77 -7.40 -24.14
C ILE A 21 -10.36 -5.92 -24.01
N LYS A 22 -11.24 -5.00 -24.38
CA LYS A 22 -10.95 -3.56 -24.28
C LYS A 22 -10.63 -3.13 -22.85
N VAL A 23 -11.44 -3.55 -21.89
CA VAL A 23 -11.20 -3.27 -20.46
C VAL A 23 -9.88 -3.88 -19.96
N LEU A 24 -9.56 -5.11 -20.39
CA LEU A 24 -8.30 -5.76 -20.05
C LEU A 24 -7.09 -5.00 -20.62
N LEU A 25 -7.15 -4.59 -21.89
CA LEU A 25 -6.09 -3.80 -22.53
C LEU A 25 -5.89 -2.44 -21.84
N GLU A 26 -6.96 -1.76 -21.47
CA GLU A 26 -6.90 -0.51 -20.69
C GLU A 26 -6.19 -0.73 -19.33
N ARG A 27 -6.51 -1.80 -18.63
CA ARG A 27 -5.85 -2.18 -17.39
C ARG A 27 -4.35 -2.45 -17.59
N ILE A 28 -3.99 -3.26 -18.58
CA ILE A 28 -2.58 -3.56 -18.86
C ILE A 28 -1.81 -2.29 -19.18
N LYS A 29 -2.34 -1.42 -20.04
CA LYS A 29 -1.69 -0.14 -20.41
C LYS A 29 -1.47 0.74 -19.18
N THR A 30 -2.50 0.94 -18.34
CA THR A 30 -2.39 1.76 -17.14
C THR A 30 -1.35 1.19 -16.16
N ALA A 31 -1.34 -0.14 -15.94
CA ALA A 31 -0.37 -0.79 -15.08
C ALA A 31 1.07 -0.61 -15.61
N LEU A 32 1.30 -0.82 -16.91
CA LEU A 32 2.62 -0.63 -17.53
C LEU A 32 3.12 0.81 -17.41
N VAL A 33 2.24 1.80 -17.64
CA VAL A 33 2.59 3.22 -17.50
C VAL A 33 2.95 3.55 -16.05
N LEU A 34 2.17 3.09 -15.07
CA LEU A 34 2.43 3.34 -13.65
C LEU A 34 3.74 2.69 -13.20
N VAL A 35 3.99 1.44 -13.58
CA VAL A 35 5.23 0.73 -13.25
C VAL A 35 6.43 1.41 -13.90
N ALA A 36 6.36 1.75 -15.19
CA ALA A 36 7.44 2.44 -15.88
C ALA A 36 7.72 3.83 -15.26
N ALA A 37 6.67 4.61 -14.95
CA ALA A 37 6.81 5.90 -14.30
C ALA A 37 7.44 5.76 -12.91
N PHE A 38 7.01 4.76 -12.11
CA PHE A 38 7.58 4.51 -10.79
C PHE A 38 9.06 4.12 -10.89
N ILE A 39 9.44 3.22 -11.80
CA ILE A 39 10.84 2.85 -12.04
C ILE A 39 11.67 4.09 -12.42
N LEU A 40 11.22 4.88 -13.39
CA LEU A 40 11.94 6.08 -13.83
C LEU A 40 12.11 7.09 -12.71
N ILE A 41 11.04 7.38 -11.95
CA ILE A 41 11.08 8.34 -10.86
C ILE A 41 11.96 7.80 -9.72
N SER A 42 11.86 6.52 -9.38
CA SER A 42 12.67 5.92 -8.32
C SER A 42 14.15 5.90 -8.66
N THR A 43 14.52 5.60 -9.94
CA THR A 43 15.93 5.36 -10.32
C THR A 43 16.63 6.58 -10.91
N LYS A 44 15.91 7.49 -11.55
CA LYS A 44 16.54 8.61 -12.31
C LYS A 44 16.34 9.97 -11.68
N SER A 45 15.43 10.13 -10.69
CA SER A 45 15.21 11.42 -10.04
C SER A 45 16.15 11.62 -8.84
N SER A 46 16.44 12.89 -8.52
CA SER A 46 17.03 13.25 -7.24
C SER A 46 16.06 12.98 -6.08
N VAL A 47 16.59 12.95 -4.85
CA VAL A 47 15.75 12.79 -3.64
C VAL A 47 14.67 13.86 -3.58
N LEU A 48 15.00 15.12 -3.90
CA LEU A 48 14.04 16.23 -3.90
C LEU A 48 12.90 16.02 -4.91
N VAL A 49 13.23 15.69 -6.17
CA VAL A 49 12.23 15.45 -7.22
C VAL A 49 11.35 14.27 -6.86
N PHE A 50 11.95 13.18 -6.37
CA PHE A 50 11.21 12.02 -5.86
C PHE A 50 10.25 12.42 -4.74
N SER A 51 10.72 13.20 -3.76
CA SER A 51 9.92 13.64 -2.61
C SER A 51 8.73 14.49 -3.02
N ILE A 52 8.90 15.39 -4.00
CA ILE A 52 7.80 16.20 -4.55
C ILE A 52 6.75 15.30 -5.22
N VAL A 53 7.20 14.40 -6.07
CA VAL A 53 6.27 13.50 -6.80
C VAL A 53 5.54 12.57 -5.85
N ILE A 54 6.24 11.94 -4.91
CA ILE A 54 5.60 11.03 -3.95
C ILE A 54 4.65 11.78 -3.01
N SER A 55 4.98 13.02 -2.62
CA SER A 55 4.04 13.86 -1.85
C SER A 55 2.76 14.15 -2.63
N GLY A 56 2.87 14.42 -3.94
CA GLY A 56 1.70 14.56 -4.81
C GLY A 56 0.85 13.30 -4.89
N VAL A 57 1.48 12.13 -5.09
CA VAL A 57 0.78 10.82 -5.09
C VAL A 57 0.09 10.57 -3.74
N MET A 58 0.78 10.81 -2.63
CA MET A 58 0.20 10.67 -1.28
C MET A 58 -0.89 11.69 -1.00
N GLY A 59 -0.86 12.86 -1.64
CA GLY A 59 -1.96 13.83 -1.62
C GLY A 59 -3.24 13.28 -2.28
N PHE A 60 -3.12 12.54 -3.39
CA PHE A 60 -4.26 11.83 -3.99
C PHE A 60 -4.73 10.67 -3.10
N VAL A 61 -3.83 9.92 -2.47
CA VAL A 61 -4.17 8.91 -1.46
C VAL A 61 -4.95 9.54 -0.31
N ALA A 62 -4.53 10.70 0.20
CA ALA A 62 -5.24 11.44 1.24
C ALA A 62 -6.63 11.91 0.76
N TRP A 63 -6.77 12.35 -0.49
CA TRP A 63 -8.06 12.68 -1.09
C TRP A 63 -9.02 11.49 -1.10
N GLU A 64 -8.56 10.30 -1.50
CA GLU A 64 -9.37 9.08 -1.51
C GLU A 64 -9.68 8.61 -0.09
N TRP A 65 -8.69 8.67 0.81
CA TRP A 65 -8.89 8.38 2.23
C TRP A 65 -9.99 9.25 2.87
N ALA A 66 -10.03 10.54 2.52
CA ALA A 66 -11.10 11.42 2.98
C ALA A 66 -12.49 10.90 2.57
N GLY A 67 -12.60 10.24 1.40
CA GLY A 67 -13.83 9.54 0.98
C GLY A 67 -14.16 8.37 1.89
N LEU A 68 -13.17 7.54 2.24
CA LEU A 68 -13.31 6.43 3.19
C LEU A 68 -13.65 6.92 4.61
N ALA A 69 -13.24 8.14 4.98
CA ALA A 69 -13.62 8.77 6.23
C ALA A 69 -15.04 9.38 6.20
N GLY A 70 -15.84 9.16 5.14
CA GLY A 70 -17.20 9.65 5.02
C GLY A 70 -17.31 11.13 4.63
N ILE A 71 -16.26 11.73 4.07
CA ILE A 71 -16.30 13.08 3.52
C ILE A 71 -16.85 13.01 2.09
N THR A 72 -18.07 13.55 1.88
CA THR A 72 -18.73 13.51 0.56
C THR A 72 -18.45 14.76 -0.28
N LYS A 73 -18.28 15.94 0.36
CA LYS A 73 -18.04 17.20 -0.34
C LYS A 73 -16.63 17.23 -0.97
N LYS A 74 -16.54 17.45 -2.28
CA LYS A 74 -15.26 17.56 -3.01
C LYS A 74 -14.32 18.62 -2.42
N SER A 75 -14.87 19.80 -2.04
CA SER A 75 -14.07 20.86 -1.40
C SER A 75 -13.43 20.40 -0.10
N SER A 76 -14.15 19.69 0.76
CA SER A 76 -13.60 19.19 2.03
C SER A 76 -12.53 18.08 1.82
N LYS A 77 -12.70 17.22 0.81
CA LYS A 77 -11.65 16.26 0.42
C LYS A 77 -10.40 16.99 -0.05
N PHE A 78 -10.57 18.02 -0.87
CA PHE A 78 -9.48 18.86 -1.36
C PHE A 78 -8.76 19.58 -0.22
N THR A 79 -9.51 20.17 0.74
CA THR A 79 -8.92 20.76 1.93
C THR A 79 -8.08 19.76 2.72
N TYR A 80 -8.58 18.53 2.94
CA TYR A 80 -7.81 17.50 3.64
C TYR A 80 -6.51 17.13 2.90
N ALA A 81 -6.57 16.95 1.58
CA ALA A 81 -5.40 16.68 0.76
C ALA A 81 -4.38 17.85 0.79
N ILE A 82 -4.85 19.10 0.72
CA ILE A 82 -3.98 20.29 0.84
C ILE A 82 -3.35 20.36 2.25
N CYS A 83 -4.13 20.16 3.31
CA CYS A 83 -3.60 20.12 4.67
C CYS A 83 -2.52 19.03 4.80
N PHE A 84 -2.74 17.84 4.23
CA PHE A 84 -1.73 16.79 4.19
C PHE A 84 -0.45 17.27 3.46
N ILE A 85 -0.57 17.86 2.28
CA ILE A 85 0.59 18.38 1.52
C ILE A 85 1.34 19.44 2.32
N CYS A 86 0.64 20.35 3.00
CA CYS A 86 1.28 21.36 3.87
C CYS A 86 2.03 20.69 5.04
N ILE A 87 1.42 19.68 5.68
CA ILE A 87 2.05 18.93 6.78
C ILE A 87 3.33 18.24 6.30
N VAL A 88 3.28 17.50 5.19
CA VAL A 88 4.48 16.79 4.70
C VAL A 88 5.54 17.74 4.15
N GLY A 89 5.15 18.90 3.60
CA GLY A 89 6.07 19.96 3.21
C GLY A 89 6.83 20.54 4.42
N PHE A 90 6.11 20.78 5.52
CA PHE A 90 6.73 21.21 6.78
C PHE A 90 7.63 20.11 7.37
N LEU A 91 7.17 18.86 7.37
CA LEU A 91 7.94 17.71 7.85
C LEU A 91 9.20 17.47 7.00
N TYR A 92 9.13 17.68 5.69
CA TYR A 92 10.30 17.54 4.80
C TYR A 92 11.44 18.46 5.22
N GLN A 93 11.14 19.71 5.59
CA GLN A 93 12.12 20.66 6.11
C GLN A 93 12.55 20.29 7.54
N GLY A 94 11.59 19.98 8.42
CA GLY A 94 11.85 19.62 9.81
C GLY A 94 12.68 18.36 9.99
N LEU A 95 12.53 17.38 9.08
CA LEU A 95 13.33 16.15 9.06
C LEU A 95 14.72 16.34 8.38
N GLY A 96 15.02 17.53 7.91
CA GLY A 96 16.32 17.85 7.32
C GLY A 96 16.54 17.32 5.89
N PHE A 97 15.54 16.74 5.24
CA PHE A 97 15.67 16.24 3.86
C PHE A 97 15.97 17.35 2.84
N GLY A 98 15.68 18.60 3.18
CA GLY A 98 15.96 19.77 2.35
C GLY A 98 17.39 20.32 2.46
N ASN A 99 18.15 19.93 3.47
CA ASN A 99 19.49 20.45 3.76
C ASN A 99 20.55 19.60 3.06
N ASN A 100 21.03 20.05 1.91
CA ASN A 100 22.23 19.58 1.16
C ASN A 100 22.42 18.04 1.02
N GLN A 101 21.38 17.24 1.18
CA GLN A 101 21.33 15.78 0.94
C GLN A 101 22.33 14.90 1.71
N GLU A 102 23.13 15.47 2.64
CA GLU A 102 24.14 14.70 3.37
C GLU A 102 23.63 14.12 4.70
N HIS A 103 22.69 14.81 5.36
CA HIS A 103 22.16 14.38 6.64
C HIS A 103 20.68 14.71 6.77
N PHE A 104 19.91 13.73 7.22
CA PHE A 104 18.53 13.93 7.68
C PHE A 104 18.44 13.55 9.15
N ASP A 105 17.41 14.05 9.85
CA ASP A 105 17.15 13.70 11.25
C ASP A 105 16.66 12.24 11.37
N LYS A 106 17.63 11.34 11.61
CA LYS A 106 17.38 9.90 11.75
C LYS A 106 16.46 9.62 12.94
N GLU A 107 16.63 10.31 14.07
CA GLU A 107 15.86 10.05 15.28
C GLU A 107 14.39 10.44 15.09
N MET A 108 14.15 11.62 14.54
CA MET A 108 12.80 12.07 14.24
C MET A 108 12.11 11.16 13.20
N SER A 109 12.83 10.74 12.16
CA SER A 109 12.31 9.77 11.18
C SER A 109 11.96 8.43 11.84
N LEU A 110 12.80 7.92 12.75
CA LEU A 110 12.51 6.71 13.52
C LEU A 110 11.21 6.85 14.34
N ILE A 111 10.97 8.00 14.97
CA ILE A 111 9.74 8.26 15.73
C ILE A 111 8.51 8.11 14.83
N PHE A 112 8.50 8.75 13.65
CA PHE A 112 7.36 8.62 12.72
C PHE A 112 7.16 7.19 12.23
N LEU A 113 8.24 6.46 11.92
CA LEU A 113 8.15 5.07 11.49
C LEU A 113 7.64 4.16 12.63
N CYS A 114 8.08 4.39 13.87
CA CYS A 114 7.58 3.67 15.04
C CYS A 114 6.08 3.94 15.29
N ILE A 115 5.64 5.19 15.16
CA ILE A 115 4.21 5.55 15.27
C ILE A 115 3.41 4.78 14.21
N GLY A 116 3.89 4.73 12.97
CA GLY A 116 3.26 3.95 11.90
C GLY A 116 3.19 2.46 12.22
N LEU A 117 4.28 1.86 12.69
CA LEU A 117 4.32 0.46 13.08
C LEU A 117 3.34 0.16 14.23
N LEU A 118 3.31 0.99 15.28
CA LEU A 118 2.36 0.85 16.39
C LEU A 118 0.91 0.95 15.92
N PHE A 119 0.62 1.86 14.99
CA PHE A 119 -0.70 1.93 14.37
C PHE A 119 -1.04 0.61 13.64
N TRP A 120 -0.14 0.08 12.82
CA TRP A 120 -0.38 -1.15 12.07
C TRP A 120 -0.54 -2.38 12.97
N ILE A 121 0.22 -2.48 14.06
CA ILE A 121 0.02 -3.51 15.08
C ILE A 121 -1.38 -3.37 15.72
N SER A 122 -1.78 -2.15 16.08
CA SER A 122 -3.10 -1.90 16.65
C SER A 122 -4.24 -2.17 15.68
N SER A 123 -4.02 -1.98 14.37
CA SER A 123 -5.02 -2.24 13.33
C SER A 123 -5.43 -3.71 13.24
N VAL A 124 -4.53 -4.64 13.57
CA VAL A 124 -4.83 -6.08 13.64
C VAL A 124 -5.94 -6.35 14.66
N PHE A 125 -5.94 -5.62 15.79
CA PHE A 125 -7.00 -5.74 16.78
C PHE A 125 -8.36 -5.32 16.21
N PHE A 126 -8.43 -4.22 15.44
CA PHE A 126 -9.69 -3.78 14.80
C PHE A 126 -10.17 -4.77 13.74
N LEU A 127 -9.27 -5.31 12.95
CA LEU A 127 -9.57 -6.32 11.92
C LEU A 127 -10.13 -7.61 12.53
N TYR A 128 -9.49 -8.11 13.59
CA TYR A 128 -9.89 -9.33 14.27
C TYR A 128 -11.29 -9.23 14.89
N HIS A 129 -11.64 -8.08 15.45
CA HIS A 129 -12.90 -7.84 16.13
C HIS A 129 -14.00 -7.26 15.23
N TYR A 130 -13.76 -7.10 13.94
CA TYR A 130 -14.75 -6.55 13.01
C TYR A 130 -15.94 -7.53 12.86
N PRO A 131 -17.20 -7.04 12.89
CA PRO A 131 -17.69 -5.66 13.06
C PRO A 131 -18.00 -5.25 14.52
N ARG A 132 -17.60 -6.03 15.52
CA ARG A 132 -18.07 -5.89 16.92
C ARG A 132 -17.84 -4.50 17.53
N TYR A 133 -16.69 -3.88 17.26
CA TYR A 133 -16.34 -2.56 17.79
C TYR A 133 -16.42 -1.45 16.73
N PHE A 134 -17.21 -1.67 15.69
CA PHE A 134 -17.37 -0.73 14.59
C PHE A 134 -17.72 0.69 15.06
N ALA A 135 -18.72 0.85 15.93
CA ALA A 135 -19.16 2.15 16.42
C ALA A 135 -18.06 2.93 17.18
N PHE A 136 -17.08 2.24 17.78
CA PHE A 136 -16.02 2.89 18.53
C PHE A 136 -15.03 3.65 17.63
N TRP A 137 -14.66 3.09 16.48
CA TRP A 137 -13.65 3.68 15.60
C TRP A 137 -14.25 4.31 14.33
N ASN A 138 -15.48 3.99 13.96
CA ASN A 138 -16.16 4.55 12.77
C ASN A 138 -16.72 5.96 13.04
N ASN A 139 -15.84 6.84 13.47
CA ASN A 139 -16.15 8.26 13.62
C ASN A 139 -15.32 9.04 12.59
N LYS A 140 -15.94 9.98 11.89
CA LYS A 140 -15.30 10.78 10.83
C LYS A 140 -13.95 11.37 11.26
N TYR A 141 -13.88 11.95 12.45
CA TYR A 141 -12.65 12.58 12.95
C TYR A 141 -11.57 11.55 13.27
N LYS A 142 -11.96 10.40 13.82
CA LYS A 142 -11.03 9.27 14.05
C LYS A 142 -10.49 8.72 12.74
N LEU A 143 -11.35 8.55 11.72
CA LEU A 143 -10.94 8.07 10.40
C LEU A 143 -10.02 9.08 9.68
N ILE A 144 -10.25 10.38 9.84
CA ILE A 144 -9.35 11.44 9.35
C ILE A 144 -7.97 11.32 10.02
N ALA A 145 -7.94 11.17 11.36
CA ALA A 145 -6.70 11.00 12.11
C ALA A 145 -5.97 9.70 11.74
N MET A 146 -6.71 8.58 11.56
CA MET A 146 -6.16 7.31 11.07
C MET A 146 -5.45 7.49 9.71
N GLY A 147 -6.03 8.29 8.80
CA GLY A 147 -5.41 8.58 7.51
C GLY A 147 -4.02 9.21 7.65
N LEU A 148 -3.87 10.17 8.55
CA LEU A 148 -2.56 10.78 8.81
C LEU A 148 -1.59 9.77 9.42
N LEU A 149 -2.04 8.92 10.36
CA LEU A 149 -1.23 7.87 10.98
C LEU A 149 -0.80 6.77 10.01
N VAL A 150 -1.52 6.59 8.90
CA VAL A 150 -1.18 5.65 7.82
C VAL A 150 -0.26 6.31 6.80
N ILE A 151 -0.65 7.49 6.29
CA ILE A 151 -0.04 8.07 5.10
C ILE A 151 1.30 8.76 5.43
N ILE A 152 1.41 9.47 6.57
CA ILE A 152 2.63 10.19 6.95
C ILE A 152 3.81 9.24 7.17
N PRO A 153 3.69 8.15 7.96
CA PRO A 153 4.79 7.19 8.13
C PRO A 153 5.19 6.50 6.82
N ALA A 154 4.23 6.17 5.96
CA ALA A 154 4.53 5.58 4.65
C ALA A 154 5.26 6.57 3.74
N TRP A 155 4.84 7.83 3.70
CA TRP A 155 5.53 8.92 3.00
C TRP A 155 6.97 9.11 3.51
N ASN A 156 7.15 9.21 4.84
CA ASN A 156 8.48 9.32 5.45
C ASN A 156 9.36 8.11 5.09
N GLY A 157 8.83 6.90 5.21
CA GLY A 157 9.56 5.68 4.86
C GLY A 157 10.02 5.64 3.41
N MET A 158 9.17 6.06 2.45
CA MET A 158 9.57 6.13 1.04
C MET A 158 10.71 7.13 0.80
N ILE A 159 10.70 8.28 1.46
CA ILE A 159 11.78 9.28 1.33
C ILE A 159 13.06 8.75 1.98
N VAL A 160 12.96 8.14 3.15
CA VAL A 160 14.09 7.48 3.82
C VAL A 160 14.72 6.43 2.91
N LEU A 161 13.94 5.54 2.29
CA LEU A 161 14.47 4.54 1.35
C LEU A 161 15.18 5.16 0.16
N LYS A 162 14.63 6.26 -0.38
CA LYS A 162 15.27 7.00 -1.48
C LYS A 162 16.55 7.68 -1.05
N PHE A 163 16.59 8.18 0.18
CA PHE A 163 17.77 8.81 0.76
C PHE A 163 18.89 7.80 1.03
N LEU A 164 18.55 6.64 1.59
CA LEU A 164 19.49 5.56 1.86
C LEU A 164 20.06 4.92 0.60
N ASN A 165 19.28 4.89 -0.47
CA ASN A 165 19.69 4.37 -1.76
C ASN A 165 19.17 5.29 -2.89
N PRO A 166 19.97 6.30 -3.29
CA PRO A 166 19.59 7.25 -4.33
C PRO A 166 19.29 6.62 -5.68
N GLU A 167 19.85 5.45 -6.00
CA GLU A 167 19.55 4.65 -7.20
C GLU A 167 18.14 4.04 -7.17
N GLY A 168 17.47 4.05 -6.00
CA GLY A 168 16.08 3.64 -5.85
C GLY A 168 15.83 2.12 -5.80
N TYR A 169 16.87 1.30 -5.70
CA TYR A 169 16.71 -0.17 -5.68
C TYR A 169 15.95 -0.66 -4.44
N LEU A 170 16.09 0.00 -3.28
CA LEU A 170 15.32 -0.34 -2.08
C LEU A 170 13.81 -0.08 -2.27
N LEU A 171 13.47 0.99 -2.99
CA LEU A 171 12.07 1.29 -3.34
C LEU A 171 11.50 0.24 -4.30
N LEU A 172 12.29 -0.17 -5.30
CA LEU A 172 11.89 -1.24 -6.21
C LEU A 172 11.73 -2.57 -5.49
N LEU A 173 12.64 -2.89 -4.58
CA LEU A 173 12.60 -4.12 -3.80
C LEU A 173 11.31 -4.23 -2.99
N ILE A 174 10.95 -3.23 -2.19
CA ILE A 174 9.71 -3.28 -1.39
C ILE A 174 8.46 -3.41 -2.26
N VAL A 175 8.40 -2.68 -3.39
CA VAL A 175 7.28 -2.78 -4.34
C VAL A 175 7.19 -4.18 -4.95
N ILE A 176 8.32 -4.77 -5.35
CA ILE A 176 8.37 -6.15 -5.88
C ILE A 176 7.90 -7.14 -4.82
N LEU A 177 8.37 -7.05 -3.58
CA LEU A 177 8.00 -7.97 -2.51
C LEU A 177 6.50 -7.93 -2.20
N VAL A 178 5.91 -6.73 -2.12
CA VAL A 178 4.46 -6.58 -1.93
C VAL A 178 3.69 -7.14 -3.12
N ALA A 179 4.07 -6.75 -4.35
CA ALA A 179 3.40 -7.22 -5.56
C ALA A 179 3.46 -8.75 -5.72
N VAL A 180 4.61 -9.35 -5.44
CA VAL A 180 4.80 -10.81 -5.51
C VAL A 180 3.99 -11.53 -4.43
N THR A 181 3.90 -10.96 -3.24
CA THR A 181 3.04 -11.48 -2.16
C THR A 181 1.58 -11.52 -2.60
N ASP A 182 1.07 -10.43 -3.18
CA ASP A 182 -0.32 -10.33 -3.62
C ASP A 182 -0.63 -11.23 -4.81
N ILE A 183 0.26 -11.27 -5.81
CA ILE A 183 0.13 -12.14 -6.99
C ILE A 183 0.16 -13.61 -6.56
N GLY A 184 1.12 -14.00 -5.73
CA GLY A 184 1.25 -15.35 -5.21
C GLY A 184 0.03 -15.74 -4.37
N ALA A 185 -0.43 -14.85 -3.48
CA ALA A 185 -1.62 -15.07 -2.67
C ALA A 185 -2.88 -15.24 -3.53
N TYR A 186 -3.01 -14.47 -4.61
CA TYR A 186 -4.13 -14.60 -5.53
C TYR A 186 -4.15 -15.95 -6.26
N PHE A 187 -3.04 -16.36 -6.88
CA PHE A 187 -2.99 -17.61 -7.65
C PHE A 187 -3.11 -18.84 -6.76
N ILE A 188 -2.41 -18.87 -5.63
CA ILE A 188 -2.46 -20.00 -4.70
C ILE A 188 -3.80 -20.06 -3.99
N GLY A 189 -4.32 -18.92 -3.53
CA GLY A 189 -5.62 -18.83 -2.89
C GLY A 189 -6.78 -19.23 -3.81
N ARG A 190 -6.69 -18.89 -5.11
CA ARG A 190 -7.70 -19.29 -6.10
C ARG A 190 -7.70 -20.79 -6.39
N ASN A 191 -6.53 -21.43 -6.45
CA ASN A 191 -6.41 -22.83 -6.84
C ASN A 191 -6.50 -23.78 -5.64
N PHE A 192 -5.98 -23.39 -4.48
CA PHE A 192 -5.84 -24.26 -3.31
C PHE A 192 -6.54 -23.72 -2.06
N GLY A 193 -7.11 -22.50 -2.10
CA GLY A 193 -7.74 -21.88 -0.95
C GLY A 193 -8.99 -22.60 -0.47
N ARG A 194 -9.01 -22.94 0.82
CA ARG A 194 -10.11 -23.62 1.51
C ARG A 194 -10.58 -22.81 2.72
N ILE A 195 -9.66 -22.31 3.52
CA ILE A 195 -9.94 -21.62 4.77
C ILE A 195 -9.94 -20.11 4.52
N LYS A 196 -11.09 -19.46 4.75
CA LYS A 196 -11.22 -18.01 4.59
C LYS A 196 -10.41 -17.25 5.63
N LEU A 197 -9.68 -16.22 5.21
CA LEU A 197 -8.89 -15.36 6.09
C LEU A 197 -9.79 -14.34 6.83
N ALA A 198 -10.64 -13.65 6.09
CA ALA A 198 -11.50 -12.59 6.61
C ALA A 198 -12.79 -12.50 5.76
N GLU A 199 -13.72 -13.44 5.95
CA GLU A 199 -14.90 -13.63 5.10
C GLU A 199 -15.76 -12.37 4.98
N LYS A 200 -15.92 -11.62 6.09
CA LYS A 200 -16.74 -10.40 6.12
C LYS A 200 -16.10 -9.19 5.42
N LEU A 201 -14.79 -9.18 5.28
CA LEU A 201 -14.02 -8.06 4.71
C LEU A 201 -13.65 -8.34 3.25
N SER A 202 -13.03 -9.48 3.03
CA SER A 202 -12.54 -9.92 1.73
C SER A 202 -12.82 -11.42 1.55
N PRO A 203 -13.98 -11.81 1.00
CA PRO A 203 -14.42 -13.23 0.91
C PRO A 203 -13.54 -14.09 0.01
N ASN A 204 -12.70 -13.47 -0.82
CA ASN A 204 -11.79 -14.18 -1.72
C ASN A 204 -10.42 -14.48 -1.12
N LYS A 205 -10.04 -13.83 0.00
CA LYS A 205 -8.77 -14.09 0.68
C LYS A 205 -8.83 -15.36 1.52
N THR A 206 -7.77 -16.18 1.44
CA THR A 206 -7.65 -17.47 2.13
C THR A 206 -6.30 -17.58 2.83
N TRP A 207 -6.22 -18.38 3.89
CA TRP A 207 -4.98 -18.65 4.62
C TRP A 207 -3.94 -19.33 3.73
N GLU A 208 -4.36 -20.29 2.90
CA GLU A 208 -3.49 -20.96 1.93
C GLU A 208 -2.89 -19.95 0.92
N GLY A 209 -3.71 -18.96 0.52
CA GLY A 209 -3.25 -17.87 -0.32
C GLY A 209 -2.15 -17.06 0.36
N VAL A 210 -2.36 -16.63 1.61
CA VAL A 210 -1.37 -15.84 2.37
C VAL A 210 -0.07 -16.62 2.58
N LEU A 211 -0.16 -17.89 2.98
CA LEU A 211 1.02 -18.73 3.18
C LEU A 211 1.77 -18.98 1.87
N GLY A 212 1.03 -19.23 0.78
CA GLY A 212 1.64 -19.44 -0.52
C GLY A 212 2.27 -18.16 -1.11
N GLY A 213 1.58 -17.01 -1.02
CA GLY A 213 2.13 -15.71 -1.40
C GLY A 213 3.37 -15.38 -0.57
N GLY A 214 3.34 -15.66 0.74
CA GLY A 214 4.48 -15.51 1.62
C GLY A 214 5.67 -16.40 1.21
N ALA A 215 5.43 -17.66 0.85
CA ALA A 215 6.48 -18.54 0.37
C ALA A 215 7.12 -18.02 -0.92
N VAL A 216 6.33 -17.53 -1.88
CA VAL A 216 6.84 -16.91 -3.11
C VAL A 216 7.63 -15.64 -2.80
N CYS A 217 7.18 -14.82 -1.85
CA CYS A 217 7.89 -13.62 -1.39
C CYS A 217 9.27 -13.98 -0.79
N VAL A 218 9.35 -14.99 0.08
CA VAL A 218 10.61 -15.46 0.67
C VAL A 218 11.56 -15.95 -0.43
N LEU A 219 11.08 -16.76 -1.37
CA LEU A 219 11.90 -17.21 -2.50
C LEU A 219 12.39 -16.05 -3.36
N THR A 220 11.53 -15.06 -3.60
CA THR A 220 11.92 -13.84 -4.34
C THR A 220 12.98 -13.06 -3.58
N MET A 221 12.85 -12.90 -2.27
CA MET A 221 13.85 -12.20 -1.47
C MET A 221 15.19 -12.93 -1.48
N MET A 222 15.20 -14.26 -1.35
CA MET A 222 16.43 -15.07 -1.44
C MET A 222 17.11 -14.91 -2.81
N LEU A 223 16.35 -14.97 -3.89
CA LEU A 223 16.89 -14.75 -5.24
C LEU A 223 17.43 -13.32 -5.41
N MET A 224 16.72 -12.32 -4.88
CA MET A 224 17.17 -10.92 -4.97
C MET A 224 18.48 -10.71 -4.18
N THR A 225 18.62 -11.28 -2.99
CA THR A 225 19.86 -11.17 -2.20
C THR A 225 21.04 -11.81 -2.94
N GLU A 226 20.89 -13.00 -3.48
CA GLU A 226 21.95 -13.68 -4.26
C GLU A 226 22.34 -12.88 -5.52
N ILE A 227 21.37 -12.39 -6.29
CA ILE A 227 21.62 -11.59 -7.50
C ILE A 227 22.32 -10.28 -7.15
N VAL A 228 21.85 -9.60 -6.09
CA VAL A 228 22.42 -8.32 -5.69
C VAL A 228 23.82 -8.49 -5.14
N ASP A 229 24.10 -9.52 -4.34
CA ASP A 229 25.43 -9.82 -3.84
C ASP A 229 26.41 -10.18 -4.96
N LEU A 230 25.93 -10.83 -6.03
CA LEU A 230 26.74 -11.16 -7.21
C LEU A 230 27.11 -9.90 -8.04
N ILE A 231 26.16 -8.96 -8.20
CA ILE A 231 26.35 -7.78 -9.05
C ILE A 231 26.92 -6.58 -8.26
N PHE A 232 26.52 -6.43 -7.00
CA PHE A 232 26.86 -5.34 -6.10
C PHE A 232 27.25 -5.86 -4.70
N PRO A 233 28.45 -6.43 -4.52
CA PRO A 233 28.85 -7.13 -3.29
C PRO A 233 28.81 -6.33 -1.99
N THR A 234 28.59 -5.03 -2.08
CA THR A 234 28.52 -4.12 -0.93
C THR A 234 27.12 -3.55 -0.65
N PHE A 235 26.13 -3.93 -1.47
CA PHE A 235 24.81 -3.31 -1.42
C PHE A 235 23.98 -3.75 -0.20
N PHE A 236 23.94 -5.08 0.08
CA PHE A 236 23.26 -5.64 1.25
C PHE A 236 24.25 -5.94 2.38
N ARG A 237 24.68 -4.89 3.10
CA ARG A 237 25.40 -5.08 4.38
C ARG A 237 24.42 -5.28 5.55
N ILE A 238 23.37 -6.05 5.33
CA ILE A 238 22.32 -6.34 6.32
C ILE A 238 22.51 -7.80 6.74
N ASP A 239 22.46 -8.07 8.04
CA ASP A 239 22.55 -9.44 8.53
C ASP A 239 21.34 -10.29 8.11
N SER A 240 21.55 -11.59 7.98
CA SER A 240 20.52 -12.55 7.54
C SER A 240 19.25 -12.52 8.40
N ILE A 241 19.38 -12.24 9.71
CA ILE A 241 18.26 -12.16 10.62
C ILE A 241 17.38 -10.97 10.23
N SER A 242 17.97 -9.80 9.97
CA SER A 242 17.24 -8.60 9.54
C SER A 242 16.57 -8.79 8.18
N ILE A 243 17.18 -9.52 7.24
CA ILE A 243 16.57 -9.88 5.95
C ILE A 243 15.30 -10.74 6.18
N ILE A 244 15.37 -11.72 7.07
CA ILE A 244 14.22 -12.56 7.42
C ILE A 244 13.11 -11.70 8.05
N PHE A 245 13.43 -10.86 9.02
CA PHE A 245 12.45 -9.97 9.66
C PHE A 245 11.80 -9.01 8.66
N LEU A 246 12.59 -8.43 7.77
CA LEU A 246 12.15 -7.52 6.72
C LEU A 246 11.17 -8.22 5.77
N THR A 247 11.47 -9.46 5.37
CA THR A 247 10.60 -10.24 4.48
C THR A 247 9.29 -10.62 5.18
N LEU A 248 9.37 -11.19 6.39
CA LEU A 248 8.20 -11.63 7.14
C LEU A 248 7.26 -10.46 7.49
N THR A 249 7.82 -9.33 7.92
CA THR A 249 7.02 -8.14 8.24
C THR A 249 6.37 -7.55 7.00
N THR A 250 7.05 -7.55 5.85
CA THR A 250 6.47 -7.12 4.56
C THR A 250 5.27 -7.98 4.19
N ILE A 251 5.38 -9.32 4.28
CA ILE A 251 4.29 -10.26 3.99
C ILE A 251 3.08 -9.98 4.88
N VAL A 252 3.28 -9.89 6.19
CA VAL A 252 2.18 -9.69 7.15
C VAL A 252 1.53 -8.33 6.97
N LEU A 253 2.33 -7.27 6.85
CA LEU A 253 1.82 -5.91 6.79
C LEU A 253 1.14 -5.61 5.45
N SER A 254 1.60 -6.16 4.32
CA SER A 254 0.88 -6.00 3.05
C SER A 254 -0.54 -6.56 3.12
N VAL A 255 -0.71 -7.73 3.74
CA VAL A 255 -2.03 -8.34 3.94
C VAL A 255 -2.90 -7.52 4.89
N VAL A 256 -2.31 -7.00 5.99
CA VAL A 256 -3.02 -6.15 6.96
C VAL A 256 -3.47 -4.84 6.32
N GLY A 257 -2.64 -4.22 5.48
CA GLY A 257 -2.96 -2.99 4.74
C GLY A 257 -4.19 -3.14 3.86
N ASP A 258 -4.20 -4.15 2.98
CA ASP A 258 -5.34 -4.45 2.11
C ASP A 258 -6.62 -4.81 2.93
N LEU A 259 -6.49 -5.55 4.03
CA LEU A 259 -7.65 -5.85 4.89
C LEU A 259 -8.20 -4.60 5.58
N LEU A 260 -7.35 -3.69 6.04
CA LEU A 260 -7.78 -2.43 6.66
C LEU A 260 -8.52 -1.56 5.63
N GLU A 261 -7.95 -1.40 4.44
CA GLU A 261 -8.60 -0.66 3.36
C GLU A 261 -9.93 -1.31 2.96
N SER A 262 -9.95 -2.65 2.82
CA SER A 262 -11.18 -3.40 2.55
C SER A 262 -12.23 -3.16 3.62
N MET A 263 -11.84 -3.13 4.91
CA MET A 263 -12.74 -2.83 6.03
C MET A 263 -13.35 -1.43 5.89
N LEU A 264 -12.55 -0.42 5.60
CA LEU A 264 -13.01 0.95 5.43
C LEU A 264 -13.95 1.10 4.22
N LYS A 265 -13.67 0.43 3.10
CA LYS A 265 -14.55 0.40 1.92
C LYS A 265 -15.91 -0.22 2.24
N ARG A 266 -15.93 -1.37 2.96
CA ARG A 266 -17.21 -2.01 3.38
C ARG A 266 -18.04 -1.11 4.27
N ASN A 267 -17.39 -0.34 5.15
CA ASN A 267 -18.09 0.60 6.03
C ASN A 267 -18.79 1.74 5.27
N GLN A 268 -18.24 2.15 4.14
CA GLN A 268 -18.85 3.16 3.27
C GLN A 268 -19.78 2.55 2.20
N GLY A 269 -19.95 1.23 2.17
CA GLY A 269 -20.76 0.54 1.15
C GLY A 269 -20.18 0.63 -0.26
N ILE A 270 -18.88 0.90 -0.40
CA ILE A 270 -18.20 1.00 -1.68
C ILE A 270 -17.26 -0.18 -1.90
N LYS A 271 -16.82 -0.37 -3.14
CA LYS A 271 -15.87 -1.42 -3.53
C LYS A 271 -14.48 -0.87 -3.80
N ASP A 272 -14.40 0.25 -4.49
CA ASP A 272 -13.15 0.89 -4.90
C ASP A 272 -13.03 2.23 -4.16
N SER A 273 -11.81 2.64 -3.78
CA SER A 273 -11.57 3.88 -3.00
C SER A 273 -11.81 5.16 -3.82
N GLY A 274 -11.68 5.05 -5.15
CA GLY A 274 -11.84 6.14 -6.09
C GLY A 274 -11.92 5.65 -7.53
N ASP A 275 -12.00 6.59 -8.49
CA ASP A 275 -12.08 6.35 -9.94
C ASP A 275 -10.94 7.04 -10.69
N ILE A 276 -9.84 7.39 -10.01
CA ILE A 276 -8.74 8.17 -10.60
C ILE A 276 -8.00 7.36 -11.67
N LEU A 277 -7.83 6.05 -11.45
CA LEU A 277 -7.09 5.19 -12.38
C LEU A 277 -8.06 4.47 -13.34
N PRO A 278 -8.04 4.78 -14.67
CA PRO A 278 -8.93 4.14 -15.62
C PRO A 278 -8.83 2.61 -15.57
N GLY A 279 -9.96 1.95 -15.30
CA GLY A 279 -10.05 0.49 -15.18
C GLY A 279 -9.43 -0.14 -13.93
N HIS A 280 -8.81 0.66 -13.03
CA HIS A 280 -8.10 0.17 -11.83
C HIS A 280 -8.69 0.65 -10.50
N GLY A 281 -9.66 1.58 -10.51
CA GLY A 281 -10.20 2.17 -9.27
C GLY A 281 -9.35 3.33 -8.76
N GLY A 282 -9.15 3.41 -7.45
CA GLY A 282 -8.35 4.45 -6.82
C GLY A 282 -6.84 4.15 -6.81
N ILE A 283 -6.07 5.19 -6.49
CA ILE A 283 -4.62 5.08 -6.21
C ILE A 283 -4.43 4.33 -4.89
N LEU A 284 -5.27 4.61 -3.90
CA LEU A 284 -5.23 3.95 -2.59
C LEU A 284 -5.38 2.43 -2.73
N ASP A 285 -6.31 1.95 -3.61
CA ASP A 285 -6.48 0.53 -3.93
C ASP A 285 -5.22 -0.15 -4.52
N ARG A 286 -4.20 0.61 -4.88
CA ARG A 286 -2.93 0.11 -5.47
C ARG A 286 -1.75 0.19 -4.53
N VAL A 287 -1.86 0.98 -3.48
CA VAL A 287 -0.76 1.21 -2.53
C VAL A 287 -1.09 0.80 -1.10
N ASP A 288 -2.28 0.24 -0.85
CA ASP A 288 -2.77 -0.17 0.47
C ASP A 288 -1.79 -1.09 1.23
N GLY A 289 -1.27 -2.12 0.57
CA GLY A 289 -0.22 -2.99 1.10
C GLY A 289 1.10 -2.25 1.33
N LEU A 290 1.47 -1.33 0.44
CA LEU A 290 2.69 -0.53 0.57
C LEU A 290 2.59 0.46 1.74
N LEU A 291 1.42 1.08 1.97
CA LEU A 291 1.21 2.00 3.09
C LEU A 291 1.50 1.33 4.44
N ALA A 292 1.25 0.02 4.53
CA ALA A 292 1.52 -0.76 5.73
C ALA A 292 2.96 -1.28 5.79
N ALA A 293 3.48 -1.79 4.68
CA ALA A 293 4.78 -2.44 4.66
C ALA A 293 5.96 -1.46 4.73
N VAL A 294 5.88 -0.31 4.02
CA VAL A 294 6.97 0.66 3.90
C VAL A 294 7.47 1.20 5.25
N PRO A 295 6.63 1.61 6.22
CA PRO A 295 7.14 2.11 7.50
C PRO A 295 8.01 1.11 8.24
N CYS A 296 7.59 -0.15 8.30
CA CYS A 296 8.34 -1.21 8.99
C CYS A 296 9.62 -1.58 8.23
N PHE A 297 9.53 -1.69 6.91
CA PHE A 297 10.68 -1.97 6.04
C PHE A 297 11.77 -0.91 6.23
N SER A 298 11.39 0.37 6.18
CA SER A 298 12.31 1.50 6.37
C SER A 298 12.87 1.55 7.79
N LEU A 299 12.06 1.23 8.80
CA LEU A 299 12.48 1.16 10.21
C LEU A 299 13.58 0.13 10.40
N ILE A 300 13.39 -1.09 9.91
CA ILE A 300 14.37 -2.17 10.02
C ILE A 300 15.69 -1.76 9.34
N LEU A 301 15.62 -1.17 8.15
CA LEU A 301 16.82 -0.70 7.45
C LEU A 301 17.55 0.39 8.23
N LEU A 302 16.83 1.41 8.73
CA LEU A 302 17.43 2.49 9.51
C LEU A 302 18.11 2.02 10.80
N LEU A 303 17.58 0.98 11.45
CA LEU A 303 18.18 0.41 12.66
C LEU A 303 19.46 -0.38 12.36
N ASN A 304 19.58 -0.93 11.14
CA ASN A 304 20.75 -1.73 10.72
C ASN A 304 21.87 -0.89 10.09
N ILE A 305 21.62 0.34 9.69
CA ILE A 305 22.66 1.25 9.17
C ILE A 305 23.34 1.93 10.36
N LYS A 306 24.61 1.58 10.54
CA LYS A 306 25.52 2.18 11.53
C LYS A 306 26.07 3.50 11.05
#